data_2ff69e142e1723a7662c0f9fa96e9bbc
#
_entry.id   2ff69e142e1723a7662c0f9fa96e9bbc
#
_cell.length_a   1.000
_cell.length_b   1.000
_cell.length_c   1.000
_cell.angle_alpha   90.00
_cell.angle_beta   90.00
_cell.angle_gamma   90.00
#
_symmetry.space_group_name_H-M   'P 1'
#
loop_
_entity.id
_entity.type
_entity.pdbx_description
1 polymer ?
#
loop_
_entity_poly.entity_id
_entity_poly.type
_entity_poly.pdbx_seq_one_letter_code
_entity_poly.pdbx_strand_id
1 'polypeptide(L)'
;AAALVLTVCAFAVAMLEPAFLRYFGAGAENEQLLCNAAVPLNQTMRGDGGTFYLRQAVADRYSVKILMDFTAPEGTVLDGDFYKPDDFIELYGSAGEEVNTSWFSGWELVEDGDSSDNKITLLFTLNPGDQNGNLLGGALHFQFENLYRDNLREDLVLEGKWSGVITLPE
;
A
#
# COMPACT_ATOMS: atom_id res chain seq x y z
N ALA A 1 -9.00 31.95 8.64
CA ALA A 1 -8.14 30.78 8.89
C ALA A 1 -8.92 29.47 8.82
N ALA A 2 -10.13 29.39 9.49
CA ALA A 2 -10.96 28.17 9.48
C ALA A 2 -11.46 27.77 8.07
N ALA A 3 -11.78 28.76 7.21
CA ALA A 3 -12.22 28.48 5.83
C ALA A 3 -11.10 27.88 4.95
N LEU A 4 -9.84 28.27 5.19
CA LEU A 4 -8.70 27.74 4.43
C LEU A 4 -8.41 26.28 4.79
N VAL A 5 -8.53 25.91 6.08
CA VAL A 5 -8.33 24.53 6.55
C VAL A 5 -9.42 23.61 6.01
N LEU A 6 -10.69 24.06 6.04
CA LEU A 6 -11.79 23.30 5.44
C LEU A 6 -11.63 23.09 3.93
N THR A 7 -11.08 24.07 3.21
CA THR A 7 -10.85 23.94 1.77
C THR A 7 -9.74 22.93 1.48
N VAL A 8 -8.68 22.89 2.30
CA VAL A 8 -7.58 21.90 2.15
C VAL A 8 -8.07 20.49 2.46
N CYS A 9 -8.84 20.30 3.53
CA CYS A 9 -9.41 19.00 3.87
C CYS A 9 -10.40 18.52 2.81
N ALA A 10 -11.27 19.39 2.29
CA ALA A 10 -12.20 19.04 1.22
C ALA A 10 -11.47 18.66 -0.08
N PHE A 11 -10.32 19.27 -0.34
CA PHE A 11 -9.49 18.93 -1.50
C PHE A 11 -8.79 17.58 -1.30
N ALA A 12 -8.31 17.29 -0.11
CA ALA A 12 -7.69 16.02 0.22
C ALA A 12 -8.70 14.86 0.17
N VAL A 13 -9.92 15.04 0.68
CA VAL A 13 -11.02 14.06 0.55
C VAL A 13 -11.37 13.78 -0.90
N ALA A 14 -11.41 14.82 -1.73
CA ALA A 14 -11.68 14.64 -3.18
C ALA A 14 -10.55 13.89 -3.91
N MET A 15 -9.36 13.83 -3.32
CA MET A 15 -8.21 13.08 -3.83
C MET A 15 -8.05 11.69 -3.22
N LEU A 16 -8.84 11.36 -2.18
CA LEU A 16 -8.81 10.02 -1.58
C LEU A 16 -9.44 9.01 -2.53
N GLU A 17 -8.69 7.94 -2.75
CA GLU A 17 -9.16 6.84 -3.58
C GLU A 17 -10.42 6.21 -2.98
N PRO A 18 -11.48 5.98 -3.79
CA PRO A 18 -12.73 5.39 -3.31
C PRO A 18 -12.55 4.04 -2.62
N ALA A 19 -11.51 3.29 -2.97
CA ALA A 19 -11.17 2.01 -2.34
C ALA A 19 -10.79 2.20 -0.86
N PHE A 20 -10.01 3.24 -0.52
CA PHE A 20 -9.71 3.56 0.88
C PHE A 20 -10.96 3.97 1.66
N LEU A 21 -11.83 4.81 1.08
CA LEU A 21 -13.07 5.22 1.74
C LEU A 21 -13.98 4.03 2.05
N ARG A 22 -14.05 3.07 1.14
CA ARG A 22 -14.82 1.83 1.36
C ARG A 22 -14.19 0.94 2.44
N TYR A 23 -12.88 0.82 2.44
CA TYR A 23 -12.15 -0.02 3.39
C TYR A 23 -12.29 0.49 4.83
N PHE A 24 -12.16 1.79 5.06
CA PHE A 24 -12.21 2.38 6.41
C PHE A 24 -13.64 2.65 6.92
N GLY A 25 -14.64 2.48 6.07
CA GLY A 25 -16.03 2.84 6.37
C GLY A 25 -16.24 4.36 6.31
N ALA A 26 -17.23 4.79 5.55
CA ALA A 26 -17.54 6.19 5.30
C ALA A 26 -18.23 6.86 6.50
N GLY A 27 -17.47 7.13 7.58
CA GLY A 27 -17.93 8.01 8.66
C GLY A 27 -17.15 9.32 8.61
N ALA A 28 -17.82 10.45 8.80
CA ALA A 28 -17.21 11.79 8.71
C ALA A 28 -15.96 11.97 9.60
N GLU A 29 -15.88 11.27 10.73
CA GLU A 29 -14.71 11.27 11.61
C GLU A 29 -13.52 10.53 10.98
N ASN A 30 -13.77 9.42 10.32
CA ASN A 30 -12.74 8.64 9.62
C ASN A 30 -12.24 9.37 8.38
N GLU A 31 -13.10 10.05 7.64
CA GLU A 31 -12.72 10.85 6.47
C GLU A 31 -11.71 11.95 6.84
N GLN A 32 -11.91 12.63 7.96
CA GLN A 32 -11.00 13.70 8.38
C GLN A 32 -9.63 13.18 8.84
N LEU A 33 -9.58 12.03 9.51
CA LEU A 33 -8.33 11.36 9.88
C LEU A 33 -7.56 10.89 8.63
N LEU A 34 -8.26 10.29 7.68
CA LEU A 34 -7.69 9.83 6.42
C LEU A 34 -7.15 10.98 5.57
N CYS A 35 -7.85 12.12 5.52
CA CYS A 35 -7.40 13.32 4.81
C CYS A 35 -6.05 13.85 5.31
N ASN A 36 -5.81 13.77 6.60
CA ASN A 36 -4.57 14.25 7.21
C ASN A 36 -3.40 13.27 7.05
N ALA A 37 -3.70 12.00 6.83
CA ALA A 37 -2.73 10.91 6.77
C ALA A 37 -2.47 10.40 5.33
N ALA A 38 -3.27 10.83 4.36
CA ALA A 38 -3.20 10.33 2.99
C ALA A 38 -2.13 11.04 2.16
N VAL A 39 -1.29 10.26 1.49
CA VAL A 39 -0.24 10.75 0.58
C VAL A 39 -0.39 10.08 -0.78
N PRO A 40 -0.55 10.85 -1.87
CA PRO A 40 -0.50 10.29 -3.22
C PRO A 40 0.93 9.85 -3.52
N LEU A 41 1.11 8.61 -3.96
CA LEU A 41 2.42 8.05 -4.29
C LEU A 41 2.71 8.19 -5.79
N ASN A 42 1.77 7.81 -6.65
CA ASN A 42 1.89 7.85 -8.11
C ASN A 42 3.20 7.21 -8.61
N GLN A 43 3.60 6.10 -7.99
CA GLN A 43 4.88 5.45 -8.24
C GLN A 43 4.67 4.10 -8.91
N THR A 44 5.53 3.80 -9.89
CA THR A 44 5.49 2.54 -10.63
C THR A 44 6.73 1.71 -10.32
N MET A 45 6.54 0.45 -9.93
CA MET A 45 7.59 -0.55 -9.80
C MET A 45 7.42 -1.57 -10.92
N ARG A 46 8.44 -1.68 -11.77
CA ARG A 46 8.45 -2.61 -12.90
C ARG A 46 9.34 -3.80 -12.59
N GLY A 47 8.85 -4.99 -12.92
CA GLY A 47 9.60 -6.24 -12.82
C GLY A 47 9.25 -7.16 -13.98
N ASP A 48 9.98 -8.27 -14.09
CA ASP A 48 9.78 -9.24 -15.17
C ASP A 48 8.39 -9.91 -15.13
N GLY A 49 7.82 -10.03 -13.92
CA GLY A 49 6.48 -10.59 -13.70
C GLY A 49 5.33 -9.58 -13.78
N GLY A 50 5.55 -8.35 -14.27
CA GLY A 50 4.48 -7.36 -14.38
C GLY A 50 4.83 -6.02 -13.70
N THR A 51 3.79 -5.29 -13.28
CA THR A 51 3.95 -3.92 -12.79
C THR A 51 3.08 -3.68 -11.58
N PHE A 52 3.65 -3.18 -10.48
CA PHE A 52 2.91 -2.56 -9.39
C PHE A 52 2.84 -1.04 -9.61
N TYR A 53 1.66 -0.49 -9.48
CA TYR A 53 1.43 0.95 -9.44
C TYR A 53 0.91 1.34 -8.06
N LEU A 54 1.75 2.02 -7.28
CA LEU A 54 1.42 2.51 -5.95
C LEU A 54 0.61 3.80 -6.11
N ARG A 55 -0.65 3.74 -5.73
CA ARG A 55 -1.61 4.84 -5.90
C ARG A 55 -1.49 5.84 -4.77
N GLN A 56 -1.69 5.36 -3.56
CA GLN A 56 -1.80 6.18 -2.38
C GLN A 56 -1.38 5.42 -1.13
N ALA A 57 -0.81 6.11 -0.15
CA ALA A 57 -0.58 5.59 1.19
C ALA A 57 -1.40 6.38 2.22
N VAL A 58 -1.82 5.68 3.27
CA VAL A 58 -2.32 6.27 4.51
C VAL A 58 -1.40 5.79 5.62
N ALA A 59 -0.80 6.71 6.35
CA ALA A 59 0.12 6.38 7.41
C ALA A 59 -0.23 7.12 8.70
N ASP A 60 -0.06 6.44 9.81
CA ASP A 60 0.03 7.01 11.13
C ASP A 60 1.31 6.53 11.82
N ARG A 61 1.45 6.83 13.10
CA ARG A 61 2.65 6.44 13.86
C ARG A 61 2.89 4.92 13.91
N TYR A 62 1.83 4.12 13.79
CA TYR A 62 1.85 2.68 14.09
C TYR A 62 1.42 1.81 12.91
N SER A 63 1.03 2.40 11.80
CA SER A 63 0.52 1.66 10.65
C SER A 63 0.74 2.42 9.36
N VAL A 64 1.10 1.68 8.32
CA VAL A 64 1.06 2.17 6.94
C VAL A 64 0.17 1.25 6.14
N LYS A 65 -0.73 1.85 5.36
CA LYS A 65 -1.54 1.13 4.38
C LYS A 65 -1.28 1.72 3.00
N ILE A 66 -0.96 0.86 2.05
CA ILE A 66 -0.64 1.26 0.68
C ILE A 66 -1.64 0.60 -0.26
N LEU A 67 -2.40 1.41 -0.97
CA LEU A 67 -3.23 0.96 -2.06
C LEU A 67 -2.39 0.90 -3.34
N MET A 68 -2.43 -0.23 -4.02
CA MET A 68 -1.67 -0.45 -5.24
C MET A 68 -2.43 -1.32 -6.24
N ASP A 69 -2.24 -1.03 -7.52
CA ASP A 69 -2.69 -1.89 -8.60
C ASP A 69 -1.54 -2.78 -9.05
N PHE A 70 -1.82 -4.04 -9.29
CA PHE A 70 -0.90 -4.94 -9.96
C PHE A 70 -1.43 -5.28 -11.35
N THR A 71 -0.56 -5.21 -12.34
CA THR A 71 -0.85 -5.63 -13.71
C THR A 71 0.15 -6.70 -14.13
N ALA A 72 -0.33 -7.91 -14.31
CA ALA A 72 0.45 -9.04 -14.81
C ALA A 72 0.71 -8.91 -16.32
N PRO A 73 1.63 -9.69 -16.89
CA PRO A 73 1.83 -9.79 -18.33
C PRO A 73 0.54 -10.15 -19.07
N GLU A 74 0.42 -9.69 -20.32
CA GLU A 74 -0.73 -9.99 -21.17
C GLU A 74 -0.94 -11.50 -21.32
N GLY A 75 -2.18 -11.94 -21.19
CA GLY A 75 -2.56 -13.35 -21.25
C GLY A 75 -2.56 -14.06 -19.88
N THR A 76 -2.10 -13.41 -18.83
CA THR A 76 -2.30 -13.90 -17.46
C THR A 76 -3.71 -13.56 -16.99
N VAL A 77 -4.39 -14.50 -16.34
CA VAL A 77 -5.69 -14.29 -15.71
C VAL A 77 -5.51 -14.31 -14.20
N LEU A 78 -5.98 -13.27 -13.53
CA LEU A 78 -5.92 -13.14 -12.07
C LEU A 78 -7.34 -13.33 -11.50
N ASP A 79 -7.78 -14.59 -11.38
CA ASP A 79 -9.14 -14.99 -11.00
C ASP A 79 -9.26 -15.45 -9.53
N GLY A 80 -8.21 -15.26 -8.75
CA GLY A 80 -8.19 -15.64 -7.32
C GLY A 80 -8.82 -14.58 -6.43
N ASP A 81 -9.24 -14.99 -5.25
CA ASP A 81 -9.80 -14.14 -4.19
C ASP A 81 -8.76 -13.70 -3.15
N PHE A 82 -7.50 -14.10 -3.34
CA PHE A 82 -6.36 -13.70 -2.52
C PHE A 82 -5.07 -13.69 -3.33
N TYR A 83 -4.23 -12.68 -3.10
CA TYR A 83 -2.88 -12.60 -3.68
C TYR A 83 -1.89 -11.98 -2.71
N LYS A 84 -0.69 -12.51 -2.70
CA LYS A 84 0.41 -12.06 -1.85
C LYS A 84 1.76 -12.29 -2.52
N PRO A 85 2.63 -11.28 -2.65
CA PRO A 85 4.05 -11.48 -2.94
C PRO A 85 4.82 -11.85 -1.67
N ASP A 86 6.03 -12.36 -1.82
CA ASP A 86 7.02 -12.30 -0.75
C ASP A 86 7.46 -10.86 -0.56
N ASP A 87 7.44 -10.39 0.67
CA ASP A 87 7.73 -9.01 1.02
C ASP A 87 8.94 -8.90 1.95
N PHE A 88 9.89 -8.06 1.56
CA PHE A 88 11.06 -7.67 2.35
C PHE A 88 10.99 -6.16 2.57
N ILE A 89 11.00 -5.76 3.84
CA ILE A 89 10.77 -4.37 4.23
C ILE A 89 11.93 -3.90 5.10
N GLU A 90 12.47 -2.74 4.75
CA GLU A 90 13.41 -1.98 5.56
C GLU A 90 12.85 -0.58 5.81
N LEU A 91 12.88 -0.13 7.05
CA LEU A 91 12.52 1.24 7.41
C LEU A 91 13.77 2.04 7.74
N TYR A 92 13.82 3.23 7.18
CA TYR A 92 14.79 4.25 7.54
C TYR A 92 14.08 5.43 8.20
N GLY A 93 14.60 5.87 9.32
CA GLY A 93 14.09 7.04 10.03
C GLY A 93 14.34 8.35 9.26
N SER A 94 13.82 9.46 9.76
CA SER A 94 13.93 10.78 9.11
C SER A 94 15.37 11.30 9.01
N ALA A 95 16.30 10.81 9.82
CA ALA A 95 17.73 11.10 9.72
C ALA A 95 18.52 10.11 8.85
N GLY A 96 17.83 9.13 8.24
CA GLY A 96 18.43 8.11 7.37
C GLY A 96 19.04 6.93 8.12
N GLU A 97 18.78 6.80 9.41
CA GLU A 97 19.16 5.63 10.21
C GLU A 97 18.23 4.44 9.93
N GLU A 98 18.77 3.25 9.85
CA GLU A 98 17.97 2.04 9.76
C GLU A 98 17.23 1.78 11.08
N VAL A 99 15.91 1.62 11.01
CA VAL A 99 15.08 1.28 12.16
C VAL A 99 14.96 -0.22 12.25
N ASN A 100 15.73 -0.81 13.18
CA ASN A 100 15.70 -2.25 13.40
C ASN A 100 14.49 -2.62 14.27
N THR A 101 13.40 -3.01 13.62
CA THR A 101 12.18 -3.48 14.27
C THR A 101 11.62 -4.69 13.53
N SER A 102 10.84 -5.52 14.23
CA SER A 102 10.06 -6.57 13.59
C SER A 102 8.81 -5.95 12.94
N TRP A 103 8.34 -6.54 11.85
CA TRP A 103 7.20 -6.10 11.09
C TRP A 103 6.13 -7.18 11.00
N PHE A 104 4.88 -6.74 11.01
CA PHE A 104 3.74 -7.54 10.59
C PHE A 104 3.20 -6.95 9.30
N SER A 105 3.31 -7.69 8.22
CA SER A 105 2.72 -7.32 6.93
C SER A 105 1.42 -8.08 6.68
N GLY A 106 0.51 -7.45 5.97
CA GLY A 106 -0.76 -8.03 5.54
C GLY A 106 -1.10 -7.62 4.12
N TRP A 107 -1.73 -8.53 3.40
CA TRP A 107 -2.18 -8.32 2.02
C TRP A 107 -3.66 -8.62 1.91
N GLU A 108 -4.38 -7.81 1.17
CA GLU A 108 -5.81 -7.95 0.94
C GLU A 108 -6.15 -7.56 -0.50
N LEU A 109 -6.95 -8.40 -1.17
CA LEU A 109 -7.56 -8.05 -2.44
C LEU A 109 -8.74 -7.11 -2.16
N VAL A 110 -8.62 -5.85 -2.57
CA VAL A 110 -9.61 -4.82 -2.26
C VAL A 110 -10.71 -4.78 -3.29
N GLU A 111 -10.35 -4.92 -4.55
CA GLU A 111 -11.27 -4.92 -5.67
C GLU A 111 -10.65 -5.65 -6.86
N ASP A 112 -11.43 -6.54 -7.40
CA ASP A 112 -11.23 -7.10 -8.71
C ASP A 112 -12.49 -6.81 -9.52
N GLY A 113 -12.43 -5.77 -10.35
CA GLY A 113 -13.56 -5.35 -11.17
C GLY A 113 -13.87 -6.31 -12.31
N ASP A 114 -12.89 -7.11 -12.73
CA ASP A 114 -12.99 -8.11 -13.81
C ASP A 114 -12.01 -9.25 -13.55
N SER A 115 -12.46 -10.32 -12.91
CA SER A 115 -11.66 -11.52 -12.62
C SER A 115 -11.19 -12.30 -13.87
N SER A 116 -11.53 -11.84 -15.06
CA SER A 116 -11.06 -12.42 -16.32
C SER A 116 -9.84 -11.71 -16.91
N ASP A 117 -9.43 -10.59 -16.33
CA ASP A 117 -8.30 -9.79 -16.81
C ASP A 117 -7.00 -10.05 -16.04
N ASN A 118 -5.97 -9.30 -16.36
CA ASN A 118 -4.65 -9.40 -15.76
C ASN A 118 -4.36 -8.31 -14.71
N LYS A 119 -5.40 -7.74 -14.09
CA LYS A 119 -5.26 -6.64 -13.15
C LYS A 119 -6.01 -6.91 -11.85
N ILE A 120 -5.39 -6.52 -10.74
CA ILE A 120 -5.99 -6.55 -9.40
C ILE A 120 -5.60 -5.30 -8.63
N THR A 121 -6.43 -4.91 -7.67
CA THR A 121 -6.12 -3.87 -6.69
C THR A 121 -5.88 -4.50 -5.33
N LEU A 122 -4.72 -4.25 -4.76
CA LEU A 122 -4.26 -4.80 -3.49
C LEU A 122 -4.12 -3.69 -2.45
N LEU A 123 -4.42 -4.04 -1.21
CA LEU A 123 -4.08 -3.25 -0.04
C LEU A 123 -2.96 -3.95 0.73
N PHE A 124 -1.83 -3.30 0.82
CA PHE A 124 -0.72 -3.71 1.67
C PHE A 124 -0.79 -2.97 3.00
N THR A 125 -0.69 -3.69 4.10
CA THR A 125 -0.65 -3.14 5.47
C THR A 125 0.67 -3.52 6.13
N LEU A 126 1.32 -2.55 6.76
CA LEU A 126 2.53 -2.73 7.54
C LEU A 126 2.34 -2.15 8.94
N ASN A 127 2.65 -2.94 9.95
CA ASN A 127 2.63 -2.53 11.35
C ASN A 127 3.97 -2.88 12.02
N PRO A 128 4.61 -1.97 12.77
CA PRO A 128 5.77 -2.32 13.56
C PRO A 128 5.39 -3.28 14.68
N GLY A 129 6.26 -4.24 14.95
CA GLY A 129 6.06 -5.26 15.97
C GLY A 129 6.31 -4.77 17.41
N ASP A 130 6.88 -3.60 17.56
CA ASP A 130 7.10 -2.95 18.85
C ASP A 130 6.52 -1.53 18.87
N GLN A 131 6.29 -1.00 20.07
CA GLN A 131 5.71 0.34 20.26
C GLN A 131 6.70 1.49 20.04
N ASN A 132 7.98 1.20 19.78
CA ASN A 132 9.02 2.19 19.61
C ASN A 132 9.20 2.60 18.14
N GLY A 133 8.65 1.82 17.21
CA GLY A 133 8.68 2.15 15.79
C GLY A 133 7.81 3.39 15.51
N ASN A 134 8.44 4.46 15.04
CA ASN A 134 7.72 5.63 14.50
C ASN A 134 7.89 5.62 12.98
N LEU A 135 6.77 5.48 12.28
CA LEU A 135 6.75 5.40 10.82
C LEU A 135 6.78 6.79 10.16
N LEU A 136 6.39 7.84 10.89
CA LEU A 136 6.25 9.18 10.32
C LEU A 136 7.61 9.80 9.98
N GLY A 137 7.67 10.48 8.85
CA GLY A 137 8.86 11.15 8.35
C GLY A 137 9.97 10.22 7.83
N GLY A 138 9.76 8.91 7.89
CA GLY A 138 10.72 7.90 7.46
C GLY A 138 10.59 7.53 5.98
N ALA A 139 11.47 6.62 5.54
CA ALA A 139 11.42 6.02 4.21
C ALA A 139 11.26 4.51 4.34
N LEU A 140 10.27 3.94 3.64
CA LEU A 140 10.11 2.50 3.49
C LEU A 140 10.78 2.05 2.20
N HIS A 141 11.78 1.18 2.33
CA HIS A 141 12.35 0.43 1.24
C HIS A 141 11.68 -0.95 1.22
N PHE A 142 11.08 -1.30 0.13
CA PHE A 142 10.45 -2.61 0.01
C PHE A 142 10.85 -3.29 -1.29
N GLN A 143 10.93 -4.60 -1.20
CA GLN A 143 11.16 -5.50 -2.29
C GLN A 143 10.08 -6.57 -2.23
N PHE A 144 9.39 -6.78 -3.33
CA PHE A 144 8.45 -7.85 -3.52
C PHE A 144 9.05 -8.90 -4.47
N GLU A 145 8.87 -10.18 -4.14
CA GLU A 145 9.32 -11.27 -4.99
C GLU A 145 8.16 -12.24 -5.19
N ASN A 146 8.00 -12.71 -6.41
CA ASN A 146 6.98 -13.66 -6.81
C ASN A 146 5.56 -13.22 -6.43
N LEU A 147 4.55 -13.78 -7.02
CA LEU A 147 3.15 -13.56 -6.64
C LEU A 147 2.49 -14.91 -6.43
N TYR A 148 1.92 -15.10 -5.26
CA TYR A 148 1.23 -16.31 -4.84
C TYR A 148 -0.26 -16.05 -4.66
N ARG A 149 -1.09 -17.07 -4.89
CA ARG A 149 -2.55 -17.03 -4.66
C ARG A 149 -2.95 -17.61 -3.30
N ASP A 150 -1.97 -17.87 -2.44
CA ASP A 150 -2.20 -18.38 -1.08
C ASP A 150 -1.18 -17.82 -0.07
N ASN A 151 -1.45 -18.03 1.22
CA ASN A 151 -0.56 -17.61 2.30
C ASN A 151 0.62 -18.56 2.56
N LEU A 152 0.57 -19.77 2.00
CA LEU A 152 1.56 -20.82 2.26
C LEU A 152 2.69 -20.85 1.23
N ARG A 153 2.59 -20.03 0.17
CA ARG A 153 3.54 -19.96 -0.97
C ARG A 153 3.57 -21.27 -1.78
N GLU A 154 2.46 -21.96 -1.84
CA GLU A 154 2.32 -23.22 -2.58
C GLU A 154 1.72 -23.01 -3.98
N ASP A 155 0.90 -21.96 -4.15
CA ASP A 155 0.26 -21.60 -5.42
C ASP A 155 0.94 -20.38 -6.06
N LEU A 156 2.09 -20.61 -6.70
CA LEU A 156 2.83 -19.59 -7.43
C LEU A 156 2.09 -19.22 -8.73
N VAL A 157 1.71 -17.96 -8.83
CA VAL A 157 1.04 -17.40 -10.03
C VAL A 157 2.05 -16.82 -11.01
N LEU A 158 3.02 -16.04 -10.50
CA LEU A 158 4.02 -15.37 -11.31
C LEU A 158 5.36 -15.31 -10.57
N GLU A 159 6.44 -15.54 -11.32
CA GLU A 159 7.78 -15.18 -10.88
C GLU A 159 8.05 -13.70 -11.19
N GLY A 160 8.72 -13.01 -10.29
CA GLY A 160 9.10 -11.63 -10.51
C GLY A 160 9.80 -11.02 -9.31
N LYS A 161 10.36 -9.84 -9.55
CA LYS A 161 11.02 -9.05 -8.50
C LYS A 161 10.72 -7.58 -8.74
N TRP A 162 10.22 -6.92 -7.71
CA TRP A 162 9.86 -5.51 -7.74
C TRP A 162 10.46 -4.81 -6.52
N SER A 163 10.96 -3.61 -6.70
CA SER A 163 11.48 -2.81 -5.59
C SER A 163 11.04 -1.36 -5.69
N GLY A 164 10.90 -0.72 -4.54
CA GLY A 164 10.50 0.67 -4.44
C GLY A 164 10.91 1.29 -3.12
N VAL A 165 10.87 2.62 -3.10
CA VAL A 165 11.09 3.43 -1.90
C VAL A 165 9.96 4.44 -1.82
N ILE A 166 9.29 4.53 -0.69
CA ILE A 166 8.33 5.58 -0.42
C ILE A 166 8.76 6.40 0.80
N THR A 167 8.54 7.71 0.73
CA THR A 167 8.70 8.59 1.90
C THR A 167 7.35 8.73 2.58
N LEU A 168 7.33 8.50 3.88
CA LEU A 168 6.14 8.64 4.69
C LEU A 168 5.93 10.08 5.15
N PRO A 169 4.68 10.53 5.36
CA PRO A 169 4.40 11.87 5.83
C PRO A 169 5.00 12.13 7.22
N GLU A 170 5.26 13.42 7.53
CA GLU A 170 5.69 13.87 8.86
C GLU A 170 4.52 13.95 9.85
#